data_c4f6a7d3d1ac1b9824e00a1dde87f303
#
_entry.id   c4f6a7d3d1ac1b9824e00a1dde87f303
#
_cell.length_a   1.000
_cell.length_b   1.000
_cell.length_c   1.000
_cell.angle_alpha   90.00
_cell.angle_beta   90.00
_cell.angle_gamma   90.00
#
_symmetry.space_group_name_H-M   'P 1'
#
loop_
_entity.id
_entity.type
_entity.pdbx_description
1 polymer ?
#
loop_
_entity_poly.entity_id
_entity_poly.type
_entity_poly.pdbx_seq_one_letter_code
_entity_poly.pdbx_strand_id
1 'polypeptide(L)'
;SEKHGVEIGSEYYFNKSAKDLSIAQCAFLAGINHSPNSYNPYSGNDVTEKIAKRTKTVLSQMKKFNYITQEEYDNAVAEVDAGFKFENGVKGNVYSSHTDALITQLTKQIMDEKQISKDAAETYLQTSGLKIYSTQVSSIQSVMEAEAKKSKYNLKSKKNKNADGSAVLAQGAAVVIEPS
;
A
#
# COMPACT_ATOMS: atom_id res chain seq x y z
N SER A 1 -0.76 10.31 -2.09
CA SER A 1 -0.85 8.94 -1.54
C SER A 1 -1.72 8.12 -2.47
N GLU A 2 -1.14 7.11 -3.11
CA GLU A 2 -1.80 6.23 -4.09
C GLU A 2 -2.71 5.17 -3.44
N LYS A 3 -3.06 5.30 -2.17
CA LYS A 3 -3.85 4.33 -1.44
C LYS A 3 -5.31 4.77 -1.41
N HIS A 4 -6.15 4.03 -2.07
CA HIS A 4 -7.58 4.29 -2.17
C HIS A 4 -8.38 3.24 -1.39
N GLY A 5 -9.37 3.72 -0.63
CA GLY A 5 -10.27 2.88 0.14
C GLY A 5 -9.77 2.51 1.55
N VAL A 6 -10.72 2.23 2.43
CA VAL A 6 -10.46 1.94 3.85
C VAL A 6 -9.68 0.64 4.05
N GLU A 7 -9.92 -0.38 3.22
CA GLU A 7 -9.22 -1.67 3.31
C GLU A 7 -7.72 -1.50 3.04
N ILE A 8 -7.36 -0.79 1.95
CA ILE A 8 -5.96 -0.53 1.62
C ILE A 8 -5.30 0.34 2.68
N GLY A 9 -6.02 1.32 3.23
CA GLY A 9 -5.53 2.15 4.33
C GLY A 9 -5.28 1.32 5.60
N SER A 10 -6.18 0.40 5.92
CA SER A 10 -6.06 -0.52 7.05
C SER A 10 -4.83 -1.42 6.93
N GLU A 11 -4.65 -2.05 5.79
CA GLU A 11 -3.46 -2.86 5.49
C GLU A 11 -2.18 -2.02 5.54
N TYR A 12 -2.21 -0.81 4.97
CA TYR A 12 -1.05 0.07 4.91
C TYR A 12 -0.55 0.53 6.27
N TYR A 13 -1.47 0.92 7.17
CA TYR A 13 -1.07 1.47 8.47
C TYR A 13 -0.99 0.42 9.57
N PHE A 14 -1.79 -0.65 9.49
CA PHE A 14 -1.95 -1.59 10.60
C PHE A 14 -1.74 -3.06 10.23
N ASN A 15 -1.49 -3.36 8.95
CA ASN A 15 -1.36 -4.75 8.45
C ASN A 15 -2.56 -5.64 8.85
N LYS A 16 -3.77 -5.05 8.80
CA LYS A 16 -5.03 -5.70 9.19
C LYS A 16 -6.08 -5.44 8.14
N SER A 17 -7.07 -6.35 8.05
CA SER A 17 -8.31 -6.06 7.33
C SER A 17 -9.11 -4.97 8.05
N ALA A 18 -9.83 -4.13 7.30
CA ALA A 18 -10.63 -3.04 7.87
C ALA A 18 -11.67 -3.53 8.91
N LYS A 19 -12.18 -4.75 8.77
CA LYS A 19 -13.11 -5.38 9.73
C LYS A 19 -12.47 -5.71 11.09
N ASP A 20 -11.15 -5.82 11.14
CA ASP A 20 -10.38 -6.23 12.32
C ASP A 20 -9.74 -5.01 13.04
N LEU A 21 -10.08 -3.80 12.60
CA LEU A 21 -9.61 -2.57 13.21
C LEU A 21 -10.32 -2.29 14.54
N SER A 22 -9.55 -1.74 15.49
CA SER A 22 -10.14 -1.13 16.69
C SER A 22 -10.88 0.18 16.36
N ILE A 23 -11.73 0.65 17.27
CA ILE A 23 -12.42 1.94 17.15
C ILE A 23 -11.40 3.08 17.02
N ALA A 24 -10.31 3.03 17.78
CA ALA A 24 -9.23 4.02 17.69
C ALA A 24 -8.54 4.01 16.31
N GLN A 25 -8.28 2.83 15.76
CA GLN A 25 -7.70 2.67 14.42
C GLN A 25 -8.66 3.15 13.31
N CYS A 26 -9.96 2.88 13.44
CA CYS A 26 -10.99 3.43 12.55
C CYS A 26 -11.02 4.97 12.60
N ALA A 27 -10.98 5.54 13.80
CA ALA A 27 -10.96 7.00 14.00
C ALA A 27 -9.67 7.64 13.41
N PHE A 28 -8.51 6.97 13.53
CA PHE A 28 -7.28 7.37 12.86
C PHE A 28 -7.45 7.44 11.35
N LEU A 29 -7.94 6.36 10.71
CA LEU A 29 -8.14 6.32 9.25
C LEU A 29 -9.12 7.39 8.77
N ALA A 30 -10.20 7.63 9.51
CA ALA A 30 -11.12 8.72 9.19
C ALA A 30 -10.45 10.10 9.33
N GLY A 31 -9.57 10.25 10.33
CA GLY A 31 -8.90 11.50 10.65
C GLY A 31 -7.84 11.93 9.64
N ILE A 32 -7.11 10.98 9.06
CA ILE A 32 -5.99 11.28 8.14
C ILE A 32 -6.44 11.84 6.79
N ASN A 33 -7.68 11.61 6.37
CA ASN A 33 -8.21 12.14 5.11
C ASN A 33 -8.14 13.66 5.01
N HIS A 34 -8.11 14.36 6.14
CA HIS A 34 -7.99 15.82 6.16
C HIS A 34 -6.62 16.30 5.66
N SER A 35 -5.54 15.61 6.00
CA SER A 35 -4.17 15.96 5.58
C SER A 35 -3.26 14.70 5.64
N PRO A 36 -3.35 13.80 4.65
CA PRO A 36 -2.64 12.52 4.69
C PRO A 36 -1.15 12.63 4.92
N ASN A 37 -0.50 13.61 4.32
CA ASN A 37 0.95 13.81 4.47
C ASN A 37 1.34 14.29 5.86
N SER A 38 0.50 15.12 6.51
CA SER A 38 0.79 15.67 7.85
C SER A 38 0.60 14.67 8.97
N TYR A 39 -0.15 13.60 8.73
CA TYR A 39 -0.46 12.54 9.69
C TYR A 39 0.15 11.19 9.30
N ASN A 40 1.13 11.17 8.37
CA ASN A 40 1.76 9.93 7.91
C ASN A 40 2.86 9.49 8.88
N PRO A 41 2.70 8.37 9.62
CA PRO A 41 3.70 7.86 10.54
C PRO A 41 4.99 7.41 9.85
N TYR A 42 4.95 7.20 8.53
CA TYR A 42 6.11 6.77 7.73
C TYR A 42 6.82 7.94 7.02
N SER A 43 6.51 9.18 7.37
CA SER A 43 7.12 10.37 6.75
C SER A 43 8.55 10.66 7.19
N GLY A 44 9.07 9.93 8.19
CA GLY A 44 10.37 10.20 8.82
C GLY A 44 10.35 11.32 9.87
N ASN A 45 9.22 12.02 10.02
CA ASN A 45 9.02 13.04 11.07
C ASN A 45 8.26 12.43 12.25
N ASP A 46 8.51 12.94 13.46
CA ASP A 46 7.65 12.62 14.60
C ASP A 46 6.30 13.32 14.47
N VAL A 47 5.29 12.55 14.16
CA VAL A 47 3.89 13.03 14.01
C VAL A 47 2.96 12.43 15.07
N THR A 48 3.51 11.76 16.08
CA THR A 48 2.78 11.01 17.10
C THR A 48 1.74 11.87 17.80
N GLU A 49 2.14 13.05 18.26
CA GLU A 49 1.26 13.98 18.98
C GLU A 49 0.14 14.53 18.08
N LYS A 50 0.47 14.83 16.82
CA LYS A 50 -0.52 15.30 15.82
C LYS A 50 -1.54 14.23 15.51
N ILE A 51 -1.10 12.99 15.34
CA ILE A 51 -1.97 11.82 15.13
C ILE A 51 -2.91 11.64 16.33
N ALA A 52 -2.37 11.60 17.54
CA ALA A 52 -3.14 11.42 18.76
C ALA A 52 -4.22 12.51 18.91
N LYS A 53 -3.85 13.78 18.77
CA LYS A 53 -4.78 14.90 18.84
C LYS A 53 -5.89 14.81 17.80
N ARG A 54 -5.54 14.48 16.54
CA ARG A 54 -6.53 14.35 15.47
C ARG A 54 -7.48 13.19 15.70
N THR A 55 -6.95 12.03 16.09
CA THR A 55 -7.75 10.82 16.37
C THR A 55 -8.73 11.06 17.52
N LYS A 56 -8.29 11.68 18.62
CA LYS A 56 -9.16 12.05 19.75
C LYS A 56 -10.26 13.02 19.31
N THR A 57 -9.98 13.96 18.40
CA THR A 57 -11.00 14.83 17.83
C THR A 57 -12.08 14.03 17.10
N VAL A 58 -11.69 13.04 16.29
CA VAL A 58 -12.64 12.16 15.58
C VAL A 58 -13.46 11.35 16.59
N LEU A 59 -12.80 10.71 17.57
CA LEU A 59 -13.48 9.94 18.62
C LEU A 59 -14.52 10.78 19.39
N SER A 60 -14.17 12.03 19.71
CA SER A 60 -15.09 12.97 20.36
C SER A 60 -16.32 13.25 19.50
N GLN A 61 -16.17 13.38 18.19
CA GLN A 61 -17.32 13.54 17.28
C GLN A 61 -18.13 12.25 17.17
N MET A 62 -17.48 11.09 17.08
CA MET A 62 -18.17 9.78 17.04
C MET A 62 -19.06 9.60 18.29
N LYS A 63 -18.53 9.96 19.48
CA LYS A 63 -19.31 9.94 20.73
C LYS A 63 -20.44 10.96 20.70
N LYS A 64 -20.17 12.21 20.30
CA LYS A 64 -21.16 13.30 20.23
C LYS A 64 -22.37 12.92 19.36
N PHE A 65 -22.14 12.18 18.29
CA PHE A 65 -23.19 11.71 17.38
C PHE A 65 -23.73 10.32 17.73
N ASN A 66 -23.40 9.77 18.90
CA ASN A 66 -23.83 8.45 19.38
C ASN A 66 -23.45 7.27 18.47
N TYR A 67 -22.35 7.37 17.70
CA TYR A 67 -21.80 6.23 16.96
C TYR A 67 -21.04 5.25 17.87
N ILE A 68 -20.57 5.73 19.02
CA ILE A 68 -19.88 4.93 20.04
C ILE A 68 -20.41 5.32 21.43
N THR A 69 -20.40 4.36 22.36
CA THR A 69 -20.75 4.58 23.76
C THR A 69 -19.65 5.34 24.51
N GLN A 70 -19.95 5.73 25.76
CA GLN A 70 -18.95 6.35 26.63
C GLN A 70 -17.78 5.38 26.90
N GLU A 71 -18.08 4.12 27.21
CA GLU A 71 -17.07 3.09 27.50
C GLU A 71 -16.16 2.84 26.29
N GLU A 72 -16.76 2.71 25.11
CA GLU A 72 -16.00 2.55 23.85
C GLU A 72 -15.10 3.76 23.57
N TYR A 73 -15.59 4.97 23.85
CA TYR A 73 -14.80 6.19 23.73
C TYR A 73 -13.60 6.17 24.68
N ASP A 74 -13.82 5.86 25.97
CA ASP A 74 -12.76 5.86 26.98
C ASP A 74 -11.69 4.82 26.66
N ASN A 75 -12.10 3.61 26.23
CA ASN A 75 -11.19 2.56 25.80
C ASN A 75 -10.38 2.98 24.55
N ALA A 76 -11.04 3.59 23.57
CA ALA A 76 -10.37 4.07 22.36
C ALA A 76 -9.38 5.21 22.64
N VAL A 77 -9.71 6.13 23.55
CA VAL A 77 -8.80 7.19 24.00
C VAL A 77 -7.59 6.60 24.71
N ALA A 78 -7.78 5.60 25.58
CA ALA A 78 -6.67 4.92 26.24
C ALA A 78 -5.72 4.22 25.23
N GLU A 79 -6.27 3.60 24.16
CA GLU A 79 -5.48 3.02 23.07
C GLU A 79 -4.65 4.09 22.34
N VAL A 80 -5.25 5.26 22.07
CA VAL A 80 -4.55 6.38 21.43
C VAL A 80 -3.42 6.89 22.31
N ASP A 81 -3.64 6.97 23.64
CA ASP A 81 -2.63 7.44 24.59
C ASP A 81 -1.49 6.45 24.81
N ALA A 82 -1.77 5.16 24.68
CA ALA A 82 -0.74 4.11 24.64
C ALA A 82 0.13 4.16 23.38
N GLY A 83 -0.34 4.85 22.35
CA GLY A 83 0.31 4.96 21.05
C GLY A 83 -0.08 3.83 20.09
N PHE A 84 -0.26 4.16 18.82
CA PHE A 84 -0.54 3.16 17.79
C PHE A 84 0.72 2.36 17.46
N LYS A 85 0.55 1.05 17.35
CA LYS A 85 1.54 0.20 16.71
C LYS A 85 1.27 0.17 15.21
N PHE A 86 2.00 1.00 14.47
CA PHE A 86 1.93 1.02 13.03
C PHE A 86 2.75 -0.13 12.43
N GLU A 87 2.10 -0.95 11.63
CA GLU A 87 2.73 -2.06 10.91
C GLU A 87 2.39 -1.91 9.42
N ASN A 88 3.39 -1.58 8.60
CA ASN A 88 3.18 -1.47 7.17
C ASN A 88 2.96 -2.83 6.53
N GLY A 89 1.72 -3.23 6.35
CA GLY A 89 1.33 -4.47 5.68
C GLY A 89 1.43 -4.40 4.16
N VAL A 90 1.37 -3.22 3.61
CA VAL A 90 1.61 -3.01 2.18
C VAL A 90 3.08 -2.68 1.99
N LYS A 91 3.90 -3.71 1.93
CA LYS A 91 5.22 -3.60 1.27
C LYS A 91 4.92 -3.13 -0.15
N GLY A 92 5.08 -1.82 -0.39
CA GLY A 92 4.64 -1.05 -1.57
C GLY A 92 3.97 -1.91 -2.64
N ASN A 93 2.97 -1.47 -3.35
CA ASN A 93 2.45 -2.27 -4.47
C ASN A 93 3.63 -2.60 -5.38
N VAL A 94 4.36 -3.66 -5.05
CA VAL A 94 5.30 -4.27 -5.96
C VAL A 94 4.39 -5.01 -6.92
N TYR A 95 3.83 -4.24 -7.84
CA TYR A 95 3.24 -4.85 -9.02
C TYR A 95 4.29 -5.79 -9.59
N SER A 96 3.88 -6.95 -10.05
CA SER A 96 4.79 -7.75 -10.84
C SER A 96 5.34 -6.88 -11.98
N SER A 97 6.56 -7.14 -12.42
CA SER A 97 7.13 -6.40 -13.57
C SER A 97 6.20 -6.39 -14.79
N HIS A 98 5.39 -7.45 -14.94
CA HIS A 98 4.34 -7.53 -15.95
C HIS A 98 3.24 -6.48 -15.71
N THR A 99 2.74 -6.36 -14.48
CA THR A 99 1.69 -5.39 -14.12
C THR A 99 2.20 -3.96 -14.26
N ASP A 100 3.43 -3.66 -13.85
CA ASP A 100 4.04 -2.33 -14.03
C ASP A 100 4.18 -1.96 -15.50
N ALA A 101 4.64 -2.89 -16.33
CA ALA A 101 4.74 -2.69 -17.78
C ALA A 101 3.35 -2.46 -18.40
N LEU A 102 2.35 -3.24 -17.98
CA LEU A 102 0.97 -3.11 -18.46
C LEU A 102 0.37 -1.75 -18.07
N ILE A 103 0.50 -1.31 -16.81
CA ILE A 103 0.04 0.00 -16.36
C ILE A 103 0.71 1.11 -17.15
N THR A 104 2.02 1.03 -17.34
CA THR A 104 2.80 2.01 -18.10
C THR A 104 2.30 2.11 -19.55
N GLN A 105 2.09 0.97 -20.19
CA GLN A 105 1.59 0.90 -21.56
C GLN A 105 0.17 1.47 -21.69
N LEU A 106 -0.73 1.09 -20.79
CA LEU A 106 -2.10 1.56 -20.78
C LEU A 106 -2.20 3.06 -20.49
N THR A 107 -1.40 3.56 -19.53
CA THR A 107 -1.32 5.00 -19.24
C THR A 107 -0.95 5.76 -20.52
N LYS A 108 0.09 5.31 -21.24
CA LYS A 108 0.50 5.93 -22.48
C LYS A 108 -0.60 5.88 -23.56
N GLN A 109 -1.23 4.73 -23.74
CA GLN A 109 -2.32 4.57 -24.71
C GLN A 109 -3.50 5.51 -24.40
N ILE A 110 -3.92 5.62 -23.13
CA ILE A 110 -4.99 6.51 -22.71
C ILE A 110 -4.61 7.98 -22.92
N MET A 111 -3.34 8.35 -22.62
CA MET A 111 -2.84 9.71 -22.93
C MET A 111 -2.97 10.03 -24.40
N ASP A 112 -2.55 9.11 -25.27
CA ASP A 112 -2.57 9.30 -26.73
C ASP A 112 -4.00 9.31 -27.28
N GLU A 113 -4.87 8.41 -26.85
CA GLU A 113 -6.25 8.32 -27.34
C GLU A 113 -7.15 9.47 -26.84
N LYS A 114 -6.98 9.86 -25.57
CA LYS A 114 -7.84 10.88 -24.95
C LYS A 114 -7.23 12.28 -24.93
N GLN A 115 -5.98 12.43 -25.38
CA GLN A 115 -5.25 13.71 -25.38
C GLN A 115 -5.22 14.36 -23.98
N ILE A 116 -4.97 13.56 -22.94
CA ILE A 116 -4.93 14.01 -21.54
C ILE A 116 -3.54 13.83 -20.93
N SER A 117 -3.31 14.53 -19.82
CA SER A 117 -2.05 14.43 -19.08
C SER A 117 -1.84 13.03 -18.46
N LYS A 118 -0.61 12.70 -18.09
CA LYS A 118 -0.27 11.46 -17.42
C LYS A 118 -1.08 11.26 -16.13
N ASP A 119 -1.15 12.28 -15.28
CA ASP A 119 -1.89 12.21 -14.01
C ASP A 119 -3.40 11.97 -14.23
N ALA A 120 -3.97 12.58 -15.27
CA ALA A 120 -5.35 12.35 -15.63
C ALA A 120 -5.58 10.93 -16.19
N ALA A 121 -4.61 10.38 -16.95
CA ALA A 121 -4.69 9.02 -17.48
C ALA A 121 -4.56 7.98 -16.35
N GLU A 122 -3.66 8.18 -15.38
CA GLU A 122 -3.53 7.34 -14.19
C GLU A 122 -4.80 7.37 -13.34
N THR A 123 -5.38 8.55 -13.14
CA THR A 123 -6.67 8.70 -12.46
C THR A 123 -7.78 7.96 -13.20
N TYR A 124 -7.82 8.09 -14.54
CA TYR A 124 -8.79 7.40 -15.37
C TYR A 124 -8.67 5.87 -15.24
N LEU A 125 -7.45 5.31 -15.27
CA LEU A 125 -7.22 3.87 -15.05
C LEU A 125 -7.76 3.38 -13.71
N GLN A 126 -7.64 4.19 -12.66
CA GLN A 126 -8.05 3.82 -11.30
C GLN A 126 -9.56 3.96 -11.06
N THR A 127 -10.22 4.91 -11.73
CA THR A 127 -11.60 5.30 -11.40
C THR A 127 -12.66 4.86 -12.41
N SER A 128 -12.27 4.50 -13.64
CA SER A 128 -13.20 4.19 -14.71
C SER A 128 -13.80 2.78 -14.67
N GLY A 129 -13.45 1.96 -13.68
CA GLY A 129 -13.96 0.60 -13.56
C GLY A 129 -13.58 -0.33 -14.74
N LEU A 130 -12.44 -0.07 -15.37
CA LEU A 130 -11.97 -0.84 -16.52
C LEU A 130 -11.69 -2.30 -16.14
N LYS A 131 -12.05 -3.21 -17.01
CA LYS A 131 -11.61 -4.61 -16.96
C LYS A 131 -10.46 -4.77 -17.93
N ILE A 132 -9.26 -5.07 -17.41
CA ILE A 132 -8.04 -5.19 -18.20
C ILE A 132 -7.72 -6.68 -18.35
N TYR A 133 -7.63 -7.14 -19.58
CA TYR A 133 -7.25 -8.49 -19.93
C TYR A 133 -5.81 -8.48 -20.40
N SER A 134 -4.95 -9.29 -19.74
CA SER A 134 -3.55 -9.42 -20.11
C SER A 134 -3.26 -10.81 -20.65
N THR A 135 -2.14 -10.97 -21.32
CA THR A 135 -1.66 -12.25 -21.83
C THR A 135 -0.92 -13.09 -20.78
N GLN A 136 -0.83 -12.60 -19.52
CA GLN A 136 -0.16 -13.34 -18.44
C GLN A 136 -0.95 -14.61 -18.09
N VAL A 137 -0.26 -15.73 -18.14
CA VAL A 137 -0.78 -17.02 -17.67
C VAL A 137 -0.30 -17.25 -16.25
N SER A 138 -1.19 -17.12 -15.27
CA SER A 138 -0.86 -17.15 -13.83
C SER A 138 -0.17 -18.46 -13.41
N SER A 139 -0.53 -19.60 -14.00
CA SER A 139 0.11 -20.88 -13.71
C SER A 139 1.58 -20.92 -14.15
N ILE A 140 1.89 -20.38 -15.33
CA ILE A 140 3.26 -20.28 -15.84
C ILE A 140 4.06 -19.30 -14.95
N GLN A 141 3.49 -18.15 -14.65
CA GLN A 141 4.13 -17.13 -13.78
C GLN A 141 4.49 -17.74 -12.41
N SER A 142 3.57 -18.44 -11.77
CA SER A 142 3.81 -19.07 -10.47
C SER A 142 4.95 -20.10 -10.49
N VAL A 143 5.04 -20.91 -11.55
CA VAL A 143 6.14 -21.86 -11.72
C VAL A 143 7.47 -21.15 -11.91
N MET A 144 7.52 -20.08 -12.73
CA MET A 144 8.72 -19.29 -12.95
C MET A 144 9.21 -18.62 -11.67
N GLU A 145 8.30 -18.04 -10.88
CA GLU A 145 8.64 -17.40 -9.59
C GLU A 145 9.14 -18.42 -8.57
N ALA A 146 8.50 -19.60 -8.49
CA ALA A 146 8.92 -20.67 -7.60
C ALA A 146 10.30 -21.20 -7.97
N GLU A 147 10.58 -21.34 -9.27
CA GLU A 147 11.88 -21.77 -9.75
C GLU A 147 12.95 -20.71 -9.46
N ALA A 148 12.68 -19.43 -9.76
CA ALA A 148 13.62 -18.34 -9.54
C ALA A 148 14.02 -18.14 -8.05
N LYS A 149 13.15 -18.51 -7.12
CA LYS A 149 13.43 -18.44 -5.67
C LYS A 149 14.37 -19.52 -5.16
N LYS A 150 14.67 -20.55 -5.95
CA LYS A 150 15.56 -21.64 -5.51
C LYS A 150 16.98 -21.16 -5.28
N SER A 151 17.57 -21.56 -4.17
CA SER A 151 18.92 -21.13 -3.73
C SER A 151 20.03 -21.38 -4.75
N LYS A 152 19.84 -22.34 -5.66
CA LYS A 152 20.79 -22.64 -6.74
C LYS A 152 21.03 -21.46 -7.70
N TYR A 153 20.08 -20.51 -7.77
CA TYR A 153 20.19 -19.31 -8.60
C TYR A 153 20.66 -18.08 -7.84
N ASN A 154 20.90 -18.20 -6.52
CA ASN A 154 21.37 -17.09 -5.69
C ASN A 154 22.85 -16.81 -5.94
N LEU A 155 23.16 -16.19 -7.07
CA LEU A 155 24.50 -15.74 -7.38
C LEU A 155 24.82 -14.51 -6.53
N LYS A 156 25.95 -14.57 -5.79
CA LYS A 156 26.40 -13.48 -4.92
C LYS A 156 27.46 -12.66 -5.65
N SER A 157 27.32 -11.33 -5.60
CA SER A 157 28.36 -10.44 -6.12
C SER A 157 29.63 -10.57 -5.24
N LYS A 158 30.78 -10.69 -5.89
CA LYS A 158 32.08 -10.65 -5.21
C LYS A 158 32.51 -9.22 -4.86
N LYS A 159 32.06 -8.23 -5.62
CA LYS A 159 32.48 -6.82 -5.49
C LYS A 159 31.50 -5.95 -4.74
N ASN A 160 30.20 -6.10 -5.00
CA ASN A 160 29.16 -5.25 -4.45
C ASN A 160 28.64 -5.84 -3.14
N LYS A 161 28.54 -5.00 -2.13
CA LYS A 161 27.99 -5.35 -0.81
C LYS A 161 26.88 -4.38 -0.44
N ASN A 162 25.91 -4.89 0.32
CA ASN A 162 24.88 -4.07 0.96
C ASN A 162 25.49 -3.22 2.08
N ALA A 163 24.70 -2.29 2.63
CA ALA A 163 25.13 -1.43 3.74
C ALA A 163 25.53 -2.21 5.01
N ASP A 164 24.99 -3.42 5.21
CA ASP A 164 25.30 -4.34 6.30
C ASP A 164 26.53 -5.23 6.04
N GLY A 165 27.20 -5.04 4.91
CA GLY A 165 28.38 -5.83 4.49
C GLY A 165 28.06 -7.17 3.84
N SER A 166 26.77 -7.57 3.75
CA SER A 166 26.36 -8.79 3.04
C SER A 166 26.58 -8.66 1.52
N ALA A 167 26.77 -9.78 0.82
CA ALA A 167 26.92 -9.77 -0.62
C ALA A 167 25.60 -9.46 -1.31
N VAL A 168 25.60 -8.54 -2.28
CA VAL A 168 24.45 -8.26 -3.13
C VAL A 168 24.11 -9.50 -3.96
N LEU A 169 22.84 -9.90 -3.96
CA LEU A 169 22.35 -10.98 -4.80
C LEU A 169 22.17 -10.49 -6.25
N ALA A 170 22.49 -11.34 -7.20
CA ALA A 170 22.19 -11.06 -8.60
C ALA A 170 20.69 -11.02 -8.84
N GLN A 171 20.25 -10.09 -9.68
CA GLN A 171 18.88 -10.04 -10.17
C GLN A 171 18.80 -10.77 -11.52
N GLY A 172 17.72 -11.51 -11.72
CA GLY A 172 17.44 -12.23 -12.94
C GLY A 172 16.06 -11.89 -13.47
N ALA A 173 15.90 -11.93 -14.78
CA ALA A 173 14.61 -11.83 -15.45
C ALA A 173 14.46 -12.97 -16.44
N ALA A 174 13.23 -13.47 -16.59
CA ALA A 174 12.90 -14.48 -17.58
C ALA A 174 11.54 -14.15 -18.22
N VAL A 175 11.41 -14.44 -19.51
CA VAL A 175 10.17 -14.27 -20.29
C VAL A 175 9.87 -15.56 -21.00
N VAL A 176 8.63 -16.01 -20.92
CA VAL A 176 8.12 -17.14 -21.72
C VAL A 176 7.15 -16.58 -22.75
N ILE A 177 7.39 -16.87 -24.02
CA ILE A 177 6.58 -16.42 -25.15
C ILE A 177 6.19 -17.67 -25.95
N GLU A 178 4.91 -17.78 -26.26
CA GLU A 178 4.43 -18.77 -27.22
C GLU A 178 4.66 -18.18 -28.63
N PRO A 179 5.50 -18.83 -29.46
CA PRO A 179 5.67 -18.35 -30.83
C PRO A 179 4.41 -18.62 -31.64
N SER A 180 3.91 -17.62 -32.35
CA SER A 180 2.76 -17.68 -33.28
C SER A 180 3.14 -18.41 -34.56
#